data_0c7a5a93783a89d7b86d3b31a847cd33
#
_entry.id   0c7a5a93783a89d7b86d3b31a847cd33
#
_cell.length_a   1.000
_cell.length_b   1.000
_cell.length_c   1.000
_cell.angle_alpha   90.00
_cell.angle_beta   90.00
_cell.angle_gamma   90.00
#
_symmetry.space_group_name_H-M   'P 1'
#
loop_
_entity.id
_entity.type
_entity.pdbx_description
1 polymer ?
#
loop_
_entity_poly.entity_id
_entity_poly.type
_entity_poly.pdbx_seq_one_letter_code
_entity_poly.pdbx_strand_id
1 'polypeptide(L)'
;MKTALVTGAAGFIGSHVVRELLSEGVHVRCLVRPGERTDNLDGLVVEIREGDVRDPAAVGRAVKGVDTVFHLAAVYAIWMPDWSKIYEVNVQGSRNVLWACLRGGVGRVVFTSSIAAIGIAPGRGVSSEKTPFNQYTLGSHYVLTKYLSQQEALGFAANGLDVVVVNPCFPFGPMDIAPTPTGQIIVDILRGVSRFSFPGGINVVDVRDVARGHICAARRGKTGELYVLGNRNIAMDDFVRLVCRVAGIDGRIVFKVPVPLMKIGTAALSWLSDHVTRRPPLSTPVEIAYASQYLYFDNTKAVTELGMSFRDVEASIAESVAWFRSRGYA
;
A
#
# COMPACT_ATOMS: atom_id res chain seq x y z
N MET A 1 13.87 5.77 -19.70
CA MET A 1 14.23 5.95 -18.28
C MET A 1 15.61 5.37 -18.07
N LYS A 2 16.57 6.22 -17.71
CA LYS A 2 17.96 5.83 -17.41
C LYS A 2 18.22 5.89 -15.90
N THR A 3 17.67 6.91 -15.24
CA THR A 3 17.84 7.16 -13.81
C THR A 3 16.48 7.35 -13.16
N ALA A 4 16.21 6.63 -12.07
CA ALA A 4 14.97 6.71 -11.31
C ALA A 4 15.23 7.06 -9.85
N LEU A 5 14.39 7.92 -9.26
CA LEU A 5 14.29 8.12 -7.83
C LEU A 5 13.12 7.30 -7.27
N VAL A 6 13.38 6.53 -6.22
CA VAL A 6 12.33 5.83 -5.46
C VAL A 6 12.28 6.41 -4.05
N THR A 7 11.15 7.01 -3.67
CA THR A 7 10.88 7.36 -2.27
C THR A 7 10.13 6.23 -1.59
N GLY A 8 10.39 5.97 -0.30
CA GLY A 8 9.86 4.77 0.36
C GLY A 8 10.49 3.47 -0.15
N ALA A 9 11.71 3.56 -0.68
CA ALA A 9 12.45 2.47 -1.31
C ALA A 9 12.70 1.28 -0.38
N ALA A 10 12.92 1.51 0.91
CA ALA A 10 13.16 0.46 1.90
C ALA A 10 11.88 -0.26 2.35
N GLY A 11 10.70 0.27 2.01
CA GLY A 11 9.41 -0.32 2.33
C GLY A 11 9.10 -1.58 1.54
N PHE A 12 7.98 -2.24 1.88
CA PHE A 12 7.56 -3.50 1.27
C PHE A 12 7.41 -3.40 -0.26
N ILE A 13 6.53 -2.52 -0.77
CA ILE A 13 6.36 -2.35 -2.22
C ILE A 13 7.60 -1.69 -2.84
N GLY A 14 8.16 -0.66 -2.17
CA GLY A 14 9.28 0.12 -2.70
C GLY A 14 10.52 -0.71 -3.01
N SER A 15 10.86 -1.66 -2.15
CA SER A 15 12.01 -2.55 -2.35
C SER A 15 11.86 -3.49 -3.55
N HIS A 16 10.63 -3.90 -3.86
CA HIS A 16 10.33 -4.66 -5.07
C HIS A 16 10.39 -3.78 -6.32
N VAL A 17 9.92 -2.52 -6.25
CA VAL A 17 10.08 -1.54 -7.36
C VAL A 17 11.57 -1.30 -7.65
N VAL A 18 12.40 -1.15 -6.61
CA VAL A 18 13.84 -1.00 -6.76
C VAL A 18 14.44 -2.22 -7.50
N ARG A 19 14.06 -3.44 -7.12
CA ARG A 19 14.55 -4.67 -7.79
C ARG A 19 14.12 -4.76 -9.26
N GLU A 20 12.88 -4.44 -9.56
CA GLU A 20 12.40 -4.42 -10.95
C GLU A 20 13.18 -3.39 -11.78
N LEU A 21 13.41 -2.19 -11.25
CA LEU A 21 14.21 -1.16 -11.94
C LEU A 21 15.65 -1.61 -12.18
N LEU A 22 16.31 -2.19 -11.19
CA LEU A 22 17.67 -2.71 -11.32
C LEU A 22 17.76 -3.86 -12.33
N SER A 23 16.77 -4.75 -12.37
CA SER A 23 16.73 -5.85 -13.35
C SER A 23 16.63 -5.37 -14.79
N GLU A 24 16.14 -4.14 -15.00
CA GLU A 24 16.06 -3.47 -16.30
C GLU A 24 17.28 -2.58 -16.61
N GLY A 25 18.31 -2.60 -15.75
CA GLY A 25 19.53 -1.80 -15.91
C GLY A 25 19.35 -0.31 -15.64
N VAL A 26 18.29 0.08 -14.91
CA VAL A 26 18.05 1.47 -14.52
C VAL A 26 18.95 1.83 -13.34
N HIS A 27 19.60 2.99 -13.38
CA HIS A 27 20.30 3.54 -12.23
C HIS A 27 19.28 4.03 -11.18
N VAL A 28 19.29 3.43 -9.98
CA VAL A 28 18.27 3.68 -8.95
C VAL A 28 18.86 4.51 -7.82
N ARG A 29 18.22 5.65 -7.56
CA ARG A 29 18.43 6.47 -6.38
C ARG A 29 17.29 6.21 -5.40
N CYS A 30 17.61 5.95 -4.14
CA CYS A 30 16.66 5.69 -3.06
C CYS A 30 16.68 6.84 -2.07
N LEU A 31 15.54 7.51 -1.85
CA LEU A 31 15.38 8.47 -0.75
C LEU A 31 14.95 7.70 0.49
N VAL A 32 15.80 7.69 1.52
CA VAL A 32 15.65 6.95 2.76
C VAL A 32 15.72 7.94 3.93
N ARG A 33 14.83 7.80 4.90
CA ARG A 33 14.86 8.69 6.08
C ARG A 33 16.06 8.38 6.97
N PRO A 34 16.63 9.39 7.63
CA PRO A 34 17.66 9.15 8.65
C PRO A 34 17.18 8.11 9.68
N GLY A 35 18.01 7.07 9.93
CA GLY A 35 17.70 5.99 10.86
C GLY A 35 16.61 4.99 10.41
N GLU A 36 16.14 5.05 9.18
CA GLU A 36 15.22 4.06 8.63
C GLU A 36 15.96 2.72 8.40
N ARG A 37 15.28 1.60 8.71
CA ARG A 37 15.81 0.27 8.40
C ARG A 37 15.84 0.07 6.88
N THR A 38 16.98 -0.38 6.39
CA THR A 38 17.22 -0.60 4.96
C THR A 38 17.45 -2.06 4.58
N ASP A 39 17.16 -3.00 5.48
CA ASP A 39 17.39 -4.45 5.26
C ASP A 39 16.84 -4.95 3.93
N ASN A 40 15.75 -4.37 3.44
CA ASN A 40 15.18 -4.69 2.14
C ASN A 40 16.02 -4.22 0.95
N LEU A 41 17.00 -3.35 1.16
CA LEU A 41 17.91 -2.85 0.13
C LEU A 41 19.30 -3.51 0.19
N ASP A 42 19.52 -4.38 1.17
CA ASP A 42 20.83 -5.04 1.35
C ASP A 42 21.21 -5.85 0.11
N GLY A 43 22.48 -5.70 -0.29
CA GLY A 43 23.03 -6.36 -1.48
C GLY A 43 22.60 -5.76 -2.81
N LEU A 44 21.80 -4.70 -2.84
CA LEU A 44 21.41 -4.00 -4.06
C LEU A 44 22.39 -2.86 -4.37
N VAL A 45 22.74 -2.71 -5.66
CA VAL A 45 23.59 -1.60 -6.12
C VAL A 45 22.71 -0.39 -6.39
N VAL A 46 22.53 0.45 -5.38
CA VAL A 46 21.67 1.65 -5.42
C VAL A 46 22.40 2.88 -4.86
N GLU A 47 21.99 4.06 -5.29
CA GLU A 47 22.45 5.32 -4.73
C GLU A 47 21.53 5.71 -3.54
N ILE A 48 22.01 5.60 -2.30
CA ILE A 48 21.25 6.04 -1.12
C ILE A 48 21.40 7.55 -0.94
N ARG A 49 20.26 8.24 -0.79
CA ARG A 49 20.18 9.64 -0.35
C ARG A 49 19.35 9.72 0.92
N GLU A 50 19.95 10.23 1.97
CA GLU A 50 19.21 10.49 3.20
C GLU A 50 18.37 11.75 3.08
N GLY A 51 17.10 11.64 3.49
CA GLY A 51 16.17 12.76 3.53
C GLY A 51 14.74 12.34 3.82
N ASP A 52 13.98 13.27 4.37
CA ASP A 52 12.55 13.09 4.63
C ASP A 52 11.74 13.83 3.56
N VAL A 53 10.64 13.24 3.08
CA VAL A 53 9.74 13.88 2.11
C VAL A 53 9.10 15.17 2.66
N ARG A 54 9.10 15.36 3.98
CA ARG A 54 8.66 16.58 4.64
C ARG A 54 9.65 17.75 4.49
N ASP A 55 10.91 17.45 4.13
CA ASP A 55 11.95 18.47 3.87
C ASP A 55 12.03 18.78 2.36
N PRO A 56 11.51 19.92 1.88
CA PRO A 56 11.56 20.27 0.47
C PRO A 56 12.99 20.38 -0.09
N ALA A 57 13.96 20.76 0.74
CA ALA A 57 15.34 20.90 0.32
C ALA A 57 16.00 19.52 0.09
N ALA A 58 15.75 18.55 0.98
CA ALA A 58 16.21 17.18 0.82
C ALA A 58 15.60 16.54 -0.44
N VAL A 59 14.28 16.72 -0.63
CA VAL A 59 13.59 16.22 -1.83
C VAL A 59 14.14 16.88 -3.09
N GLY A 60 14.35 18.21 -3.08
CA GLY A 60 14.94 18.94 -4.21
C GLY A 60 16.33 18.42 -4.60
N ARG A 61 17.17 18.08 -3.61
CA ARG A 61 18.46 17.44 -3.87
C ARG A 61 18.31 16.02 -4.46
N ALA A 62 17.34 15.26 -3.97
CA ALA A 62 17.11 13.88 -4.40
C ALA A 62 16.61 13.77 -5.85
N VAL A 63 15.74 14.68 -6.29
CA VAL A 63 15.19 14.66 -7.68
C VAL A 63 16.16 15.18 -8.73
N LYS A 64 17.24 15.84 -8.34
CA LYS A 64 18.18 16.46 -9.31
C LYS A 64 18.80 15.43 -10.23
N GLY A 65 18.55 15.57 -11.55
CA GLY A 65 19.14 14.74 -12.59
C GLY A 65 18.54 13.35 -12.72
N VAL A 66 17.30 13.12 -12.22
CA VAL A 66 16.58 11.87 -12.46
C VAL A 66 15.53 12.05 -13.57
N ASP A 67 15.31 10.99 -14.35
CA ASP A 67 14.34 11.00 -15.45
C ASP A 67 12.92 10.75 -14.93
N THR A 68 12.81 9.85 -13.95
CA THR A 68 11.51 9.36 -13.43
C THR A 68 11.53 9.27 -11.92
N VAL A 69 10.43 9.63 -11.28
CA VAL A 69 10.24 9.49 -9.84
C VAL A 69 9.13 8.48 -9.55
N PHE A 70 9.43 7.49 -8.73
CA PHE A 70 8.46 6.58 -8.13
C PHE A 70 8.22 7.03 -6.69
N HIS A 71 7.06 7.62 -6.43
CA HIS A 71 6.73 8.13 -5.12
C HIS A 71 5.88 7.15 -4.33
N LEU A 72 6.53 6.37 -3.44
CA LEU A 72 5.89 5.37 -2.60
C LEU A 72 5.92 5.73 -1.10
N ALA A 73 6.67 6.77 -0.72
CA ALA A 73 6.78 7.19 0.68
C ALA A 73 5.39 7.58 1.22
N ALA A 74 4.91 6.83 2.18
CA ALA A 74 3.66 7.09 2.89
C ALA A 74 3.69 6.41 4.26
N VAL A 75 2.93 6.95 5.21
CA VAL A 75 2.61 6.29 6.47
C VAL A 75 1.32 5.51 6.30
N TYR A 76 1.34 4.22 6.64
CA TYR A 76 0.16 3.38 6.78
C TYR A 76 0.02 3.00 8.25
N ALA A 77 -0.95 3.55 8.93
CA ALA A 77 -1.20 3.28 10.35
C ALA A 77 -2.69 3.19 10.62
N ILE A 78 -3.05 2.22 11.47
CA ILE A 78 -4.42 2.04 11.97
C ILE A 78 -4.68 2.84 13.25
N TRP A 79 -3.61 3.24 13.93
CA TRP A 79 -3.60 4.06 15.13
C TRP A 79 -2.27 4.80 15.27
N MET A 80 -2.33 6.03 15.75
CA MET A 80 -1.17 6.88 16.04
C MET A 80 -1.47 7.79 17.24
N PRO A 81 -0.44 8.10 18.07
CA PRO A 81 -0.60 9.08 19.16
C PRO A 81 -0.88 10.50 18.64
N ASP A 82 -0.37 10.80 17.45
CA ASP A 82 -0.49 12.11 16.80
C ASP A 82 -0.77 11.92 15.31
N TRP A 83 -2.02 12.16 14.94
CA TRP A 83 -2.47 12.02 13.57
C TRP A 83 -1.98 13.12 12.62
N SER A 84 -1.44 14.26 13.12
CA SER A 84 -0.87 15.30 12.26
C SER A 84 0.24 14.74 11.36
N LYS A 85 1.03 13.80 11.90
CA LYS A 85 2.16 13.18 11.19
C LYS A 85 1.77 12.44 9.91
N ILE A 86 0.58 11.81 9.88
CA ILE A 86 0.14 11.12 8.66
C ILE A 86 -0.19 12.13 7.55
N TYR A 87 -0.72 13.31 7.91
CA TYR A 87 -0.99 14.39 6.95
C TYR A 87 0.31 15.05 6.48
N GLU A 88 1.26 15.28 7.38
CA GLU A 88 2.58 15.83 7.04
C GLU A 88 3.30 14.94 6.01
N VAL A 89 3.30 13.62 6.21
CA VAL A 89 3.99 12.69 5.30
C VAL A 89 3.17 12.46 4.04
N ASN A 90 1.90 12.03 4.18
CA ASN A 90 1.13 11.54 3.04
C ASN A 90 0.64 12.68 2.13
N VAL A 91 0.30 13.84 2.68
CA VAL A 91 -0.23 14.96 1.90
C VAL A 91 0.87 15.98 1.63
N GLN A 92 1.46 16.58 2.69
CA GLN A 92 2.46 17.62 2.50
C GLN A 92 3.76 17.07 1.89
N GLY A 93 4.20 15.87 2.33
CA GLY A 93 5.36 15.20 1.75
C GLY A 93 5.17 14.87 0.26
N SER A 94 3.99 14.38 -0.13
CA SER A 94 3.65 14.16 -1.54
C SER A 94 3.67 15.45 -2.34
N ARG A 95 3.10 16.54 -1.81
CA ARG A 95 3.14 17.87 -2.43
C ARG A 95 4.58 18.35 -2.63
N ASN A 96 5.45 18.17 -1.64
CA ASN A 96 6.87 18.54 -1.75
C ASN A 96 7.57 17.77 -2.88
N VAL A 97 7.31 16.46 -3.00
CA VAL A 97 7.88 15.64 -4.08
C VAL A 97 7.37 16.10 -5.44
N LEU A 98 6.06 16.32 -5.59
CA LEU A 98 5.46 16.77 -6.85
C LEU A 98 5.98 18.17 -7.27
N TRP A 99 6.10 19.11 -6.32
CA TRP A 99 6.72 20.41 -6.58
C TRP A 99 8.20 20.30 -7.00
N ALA A 100 8.96 19.45 -6.34
CA ALA A 100 10.36 19.25 -6.68
C ALA A 100 10.49 18.64 -8.08
N CYS A 101 9.62 17.70 -8.45
CA CYS A 101 9.59 17.10 -9.79
C CYS A 101 9.27 18.14 -10.86
N LEU A 102 8.23 18.96 -10.63
CA LEU A 102 7.83 20.01 -11.58
C LEU A 102 8.96 21.02 -11.81
N ARG A 103 9.57 21.51 -10.73
CA ARG A 103 10.69 22.50 -10.79
C ARG A 103 11.98 21.89 -11.32
N GLY A 104 12.20 20.60 -11.05
CA GLY A 104 13.39 19.87 -11.46
C GLY A 104 13.35 19.36 -12.91
N GLY A 105 12.23 19.55 -13.61
CA GLY A 105 12.05 19.06 -14.99
C GLY A 105 12.04 17.53 -15.08
N VAL A 106 11.52 16.84 -14.04
CA VAL A 106 11.38 15.38 -14.07
C VAL A 106 10.42 14.98 -15.19
N GLY A 107 10.82 14.04 -16.04
CA GLY A 107 10.06 13.66 -17.22
C GLY A 107 8.76 12.90 -16.89
N ARG A 108 8.73 12.12 -15.78
CA ARG A 108 7.53 11.39 -15.34
C ARG A 108 7.54 11.09 -13.84
N VAL A 109 6.36 11.11 -13.24
CA VAL A 109 6.14 10.66 -11.86
C VAL A 109 5.15 9.51 -11.86
N VAL A 110 5.49 8.38 -11.23
CA VAL A 110 4.55 7.33 -10.86
C VAL A 110 4.21 7.51 -9.39
N PHE A 111 2.98 7.93 -9.15
CA PHE A 111 2.46 8.23 -7.82
C PHE A 111 1.74 7.02 -7.24
N THR A 112 2.20 6.52 -6.09
CA THR A 112 1.58 5.38 -5.41
C THR A 112 0.48 5.86 -4.47
N SER A 113 -0.74 5.80 -4.96
CA SER A 113 -1.95 5.98 -4.17
C SER A 113 -2.34 4.67 -3.45
N SER A 114 -3.60 4.35 -3.41
CA SER A 114 -4.17 3.12 -2.84
C SER A 114 -5.62 3.00 -3.33
N ILE A 115 -6.17 1.78 -3.33
CA ILE A 115 -7.63 1.61 -3.44
C ILE A 115 -8.40 2.35 -2.35
N ALA A 116 -7.76 2.66 -1.22
CA ALA A 116 -8.33 3.49 -0.15
C ALA A 116 -8.71 4.92 -0.62
N ALA A 117 -8.11 5.39 -1.73
CA ALA A 117 -8.45 6.68 -2.35
C ALA A 117 -9.56 6.60 -3.41
N ILE A 118 -10.09 5.41 -3.67
CA ILE A 118 -11.18 5.14 -4.60
C ILE A 118 -12.46 4.86 -3.78
N GLY A 119 -13.62 5.13 -4.35
CA GLY A 119 -14.90 4.78 -3.72
C GLY A 119 -15.15 3.28 -3.69
N ILE A 120 -16.07 2.87 -2.82
CA ILE A 120 -16.45 1.46 -2.66
C ILE A 120 -17.88 1.29 -3.18
N ALA A 121 -18.06 0.34 -4.09
CA ALA A 121 -19.36 -0.02 -4.62
C ALA A 121 -20.24 -0.66 -3.52
N PRO A 122 -21.56 -0.45 -3.54
CA PRO A 122 -22.45 -0.97 -2.49
C PRO A 122 -22.50 -2.51 -2.51
N GLY A 123 -22.66 -3.08 -1.32
CA GLY A 123 -22.78 -4.52 -1.12
C GLY A 123 -21.53 -5.29 -1.56
N ARG A 124 -21.69 -6.23 -2.47
CA ARG A 124 -20.59 -7.01 -3.10
C ARG A 124 -20.21 -6.49 -4.49
N GLY A 125 -20.59 -5.25 -4.82
CA GLY A 125 -20.22 -4.63 -6.09
C GLY A 125 -18.72 -4.50 -6.24
N VAL A 126 -18.28 -4.39 -7.50
CA VAL A 126 -16.86 -4.23 -7.84
C VAL A 126 -16.62 -2.77 -8.21
N SER A 127 -15.67 -2.14 -7.54
CA SER A 127 -15.23 -0.76 -7.80
C SER A 127 -14.19 -0.71 -8.91
N SER A 128 -14.03 0.46 -9.51
CA SER A 128 -12.99 0.72 -10.50
C SER A 128 -12.44 2.13 -10.29
N GLU A 129 -11.47 2.53 -11.10
CA GLU A 129 -10.91 3.89 -11.10
C GLU A 129 -11.95 5.00 -11.28
N LYS A 130 -13.10 4.64 -11.84
CA LYS A 130 -14.23 5.56 -12.10
C LYS A 130 -15.19 5.68 -10.91
N THR A 131 -15.05 4.84 -9.87
CA THR A 131 -15.95 4.87 -8.71
C THR A 131 -15.64 6.11 -7.85
N PRO A 132 -16.57 7.06 -7.71
CA PRO A 132 -16.33 8.28 -6.95
C PRO A 132 -16.04 7.98 -5.48
N PHE A 133 -15.09 8.70 -4.90
CA PHE A 133 -14.75 8.55 -3.48
C PHE A 133 -15.97 8.82 -2.58
N ASN A 134 -16.28 7.90 -1.67
CA ASN A 134 -17.47 7.94 -0.82
C ASN A 134 -17.19 7.57 0.65
N GLN A 135 -15.91 7.59 1.08
CA GLN A 135 -15.51 7.16 2.42
C GLN A 135 -15.26 8.32 3.40
N TYR A 136 -15.83 9.51 3.15
CA TYR A 136 -15.64 10.69 4.00
C TYR A 136 -16.11 10.47 5.45
N THR A 137 -17.18 9.71 5.66
CA THR A 137 -17.79 9.45 6.97
C THR A 137 -17.15 8.30 7.73
N LEU A 138 -16.18 7.59 7.12
CA LEU A 138 -15.50 6.46 7.76
C LEU A 138 -14.68 6.88 8.98
N GLY A 139 -14.16 8.11 9.00
CA GLY A 139 -13.30 8.61 10.08
C GLY A 139 -11.86 8.07 10.05
N SER A 140 -11.42 7.47 8.93
CA SER A 140 -10.06 6.96 8.77
C SER A 140 -9.12 8.05 8.24
N HIS A 141 -8.15 8.45 9.06
CA HIS A 141 -7.10 9.38 8.65
C HIS A 141 -6.27 8.84 7.50
N TYR A 142 -5.97 7.53 7.51
CA TYR A 142 -5.25 6.90 6.40
C TYR A 142 -6.03 7.01 5.08
N VAL A 143 -7.29 6.59 5.07
CA VAL A 143 -8.15 6.65 3.88
C VAL A 143 -8.26 8.08 3.36
N LEU A 144 -8.51 9.04 4.26
CA LEU A 144 -8.62 10.44 3.89
C LEU A 144 -7.30 11.01 3.34
N THR A 145 -6.15 10.71 3.95
CA THR A 145 -4.85 11.21 3.47
C THR A 145 -4.45 10.60 2.12
N LYS A 146 -4.81 9.34 1.85
CA LYS A 146 -4.59 8.71 0.53
C LYS A 146 -5.46 9.37 -0.55
N TYR A 147 -6.71 9.68 -0.23
CA TYR A 147 -7.56 10.44 -1.14
C TYR A 147 -7.01 11.84 -1.41
N LEU A 148 -6.70 12.61 -0.36
CA LEU A 148 -6.18 13.97 -0.51
C LEU A 148 -4.87 14.00 -1.31
N SER A 149 -3.93 13.12 -1.02
CA SER A 149 -2.66 13.04 -1.75
C SER A 149 -2.83 12.61 -3.22
N GLN A 150 -3.83 11.77 -3.51
CA GLN A 150 -4.20 11.46 -4.89
C GLN A 150 -4.76 12.69 -5.62
N GLN A 151 -5.60 13.49 -4.97
CA GLN A 151 -6.09 14.75 -5.57
C GLN A 151 -4.96 15.75 -5.82
N GLU A 152 -3.96 15.84 -4.92
CA GLU A 152 -2.75 16.61 -5.19
C GLU A 152 -2.05 16.13 -6.46
N ALA A 153 -1.82 14.83 -6.59
CA ALA A 153 -1.14 14.25 -7.75
C ALA A 153 -1.88 14.55 -9.07
N LEU A 154 -3.21 14.41 -9.06
CA LEU A 154 -4.06 14.75 -10.21
C LEU A 154 -4.06 16.25 -10.52
N GLY A 155 -4.03 17.11 -9.47
CA GLY A 155 -3.89 18.56 -9.62
C GLY A 155 -2.59 18.93 -10.31
N PHE A 156 -1.46 18.30 -9.95
CA PHE A 156 -0.18 18.51 -10.63
C PHE A 156 -0.19 18.00 -12.07
N ALA A 157 -0.87 16.86 -12.34
CA ALA A 157 -1.04 16.37 -13.70
C ALA A 157 -1.80 17.36 -14.58
N ALA A 158 -2.88 17.94 -14.07
CA ALA A 158 -3.67 18.98 -14.76
C ALA A 158 -2.86 20.27 -15.00
N ASN A 159 -1.80 20.50 -14.24
CA ASN A 159 -0.91 21.66 -14.39
C ASN A 159 0.43 21.35 -15.08
N GLY A 160 0.48 20.26 -15.86
CA GLY A 160 1.56 19.98 -16.81
C GLY A 160 2.68 19.08 -16.31
N LEU A 161 2.63 18.54 -15.08
CA LEU A 161 3.54 17.48 -14.66
C LEU A 161 3.02 16.13 -15.18
N ASP A 162 3.87 15.34 -15.83
CA ASP A 162 3.49 14.00 -16.28
C ASP A 162 3.40 13.05 -15.07
N VAL A 163 2.21 12.92 -14.50
CA VAL A 163 1.92 12.06 -13.34
C VAL A 163 0.97 10.94 -13.75
N VAL A 164 1.37 9.71 -13.48
CA VAL A 164 0.52 8.52 -13.56
C VAL A 164 0.27 8.01 -12.16
N VAL A 165 -0.97 7.71 -11.82
CA VAL A 165 -1.35 7.24 -10.49
C VAL A 165 -1.59 5.74 -10.49
N VAL A 166 -1.01 5.02 -9.56
CA VAL A 166 -1.31 3.60 -9.33
C VAL A 166 -1.98 3.40 -7.97
N ASN A 167 -2.99 2.54 -7.95
CA ASN A 167 -3.79 2.23 -6.76
C ASN A 167 -3.63 0.74 -6.41
N PRO A 168 -2.58 0.37 -5.65
CA PRO A 168 -2.43 -1.00 -5.18
C PRO A 168 -3.63 -1.43 -4.33
N CYS A 169 -4.06 -2.69 -4.53
CA CYS A 169 -4.99 -3.39 -3.67
C CYS A 169 -4.27 -3.94 -2.42
N PHE A 170 -4.57 -5.16 -1.98
CA PHE A 170 -3.92 -5.79 -0.84
C PHE A 170 -2.71 -6.61 -1.31
N PRO A 171 -1.48 -6.07 -1.23
CA PRO A 171 -0.29 -6.78 -1.67
C PRO A 171 0.14 -7.82 -0.63
N PHE A 172 0.45 -9.01 -1.11
CA PHE A 172 1.06 -10.10 -0.35
C PHE A 172 2.33 -10.58 -1.05
N GLY A 173 3.27 -11.12 -0.28
CA GLY A 173 4.53 -11.62 -0.84
C GLY A 173 5.65 -11.62 0.20
N PRO A 174 6.85 -12.05 -0.22
CA PRO A 174 8.04 -12.01 0.64
C PRO A 174 8.53 -10.57 0.89
N MET A 175 9.40 -10.41 1.90
CA MET A 175 10.08 -9.16 2.25
C MET A 175 9.21 -8.11 2.97
N ASP A 176 8.09 -8.49 3.54
CA ASP A 176 7.34 -7.65 4.47
C ASP A 176 7.99 -7.71 5.86
N ILE A 177 9.19 -7.09 5.99
CA ILE A 177 10.09 -7.17 7.16
C ILE A 177 9.58 -6.51 8.44
N ALA A 178 8.61 -5.62 8.30
CA ALA A 178 7.87 -5.04 9.42
C ALA A 178 6.41 -5.22 9.04
N PRO A 179 5.77 -6.34 9.43
CA PRO A 179 4.51 -6.74 8.85
C PRO A 179 3.57 -5.57 8.67
N THR A 180 3.27 -5.27 7.40
CA THR A 180 2.26 -4.26 7.07
C THR A 180 0.93 -4.70 7.67
N PRO A 181 -0.06 -3.81 7.87
CA PRO A 181 -1.40 -4.24 8.28
C PRO A 181 -1.96 -5.36 7.41
N THR A 182 -1.61 -5.42 6.13
CA THR A 182 -1.97 -6.51 5.22
C THR A 182 -1.23 -7.82 5.57
N GLY A 183 0.08 -7.76 5.75
CA GLY A 183 0.90 -8.92 6.14
C GLY A 183 0.54 -9.43 7.54
N GLN A 184 0.16 -8.53 8.45
CA GLN A 184 -0.27 -8.88 9.81
C GLN A 184 -1.49 -9.82 9.82
N ILE A 185 -2.39 -9.71 8.82
CA ILE A 185 -3.52 -10.65 8.67
C ILE A 185 -3.02 -12.09 8.55
N ILE A 186 -1.98 -12.33 7.73
CA ILE A 186 -1.38 -13.68 7.59
C ILE A 186 -0.73 -14.12 8.91
N VAL A 187 0.06 -13.24 9.53
CA VAL A 187 0.71 -13.54 10.82
C VAL A 187 -0.31 -13.91 11.89
N ASP A 188 -1.41 -13.18 11.99
CA ASP A 188 -2.48 -13.42 12.97
C ASP A 188 -3.20 -14.76 12.70
N ILE A 189 -3.43 -15.10 11.44
CA ILE A 189 -3.99 -16.41 11.06
C ILE A 189 -3.02 -17.53 11.47
N LEU A 190 -1.73 -17.39 11.17
CA LEU A 190 -0.70 -18.38 11.50
C LEU A 190 -0.56 -18.60 13.00
N ARG A 191 -0.68 -17.54 13.81
CA ARG A 191 -0.66 -17.60 15.27
C ARG A 191 -1.97 -18.10 15.89
N GLY A 192 -2.99 -18.35 15.07
CA GLY A 192 -4.30 -18.78 15.54
C GLY A 192 -5.13 -17.69 16.21
N VAL A 193 -4.73 -16.42 16.09
CA VAL A 193 -5.45 -15.26 16.65
C VAL A 193 -6.73 -14.99 15.85
N SER A 194 -6.69 -15.20 14.53
CA SER A 194 -7.82 -14.94 13.61
C SER A 194 -8.63 -16.20 13.28
N ARG A 195 -9.23 -16.84 14.29
CA ARG A 195 -10.18 -17.95 14.09
C ARG A 195 -11.63 -17.49 14.02
N PHE A 196 -11.86 -16.20 13.94
CA PHE A 196 -13.17 -15.61 13.77
C PHE A 196 -13.32 -15.03 12.37
N SER A 197 -14.55 -15.02 11.88
CA SER A 197 -14.91 -14.44 10.60
C SER A 197 -15.88 -13.28 10.80
N PHE A 198 -15.83 -12.34 9.87
CA PHE A 198 -16.74 -11.22 9.74
C PHE A 198 -17.04 -10.96 8.25
N PRO A 199 -18.19 -10.30 7.95
CA PRO A 199 -18.48 -9.93 6.57
C PRO A 199 -17.38 -9.05 5.99
N GLY A 200 -17.11 -9.21 4.71
CA GLY A 200 -16.15 -8.40 3.99
C GLY A 200 -15.38 -9.21 2.96
N GLY A 201 -14.53 -8.54 2.25
CA GLY A 201 -13.67 -9.16 1.24
C GLY A 201 -12.59 -8.20 0.76
N ILE A 202 -11.52 -8.76 0.20
CA ILE A 202 -10.35 -8.03 -0.25
C ILE A 202 -10.00 -8.41 -1.69
N ASN A 203 -9.29 -7.51 -2.37
CA ASN A 203 -8.67 -7.84 -3.65
C ASN A 203 -7.19 -8.15 -3.40
N VAL A 204 -6.81 -9.40 -3.56
CA VAL A 204 -5.45 -9.91 -3.30
C VAL A 204 -4.59 -9.74 -4.55
N VAL A 205 -3.34 -9.30 -4.37
CA VAL A 205 -2.35 -9.17 -5.43
C VAL A 205 -0.95 -9.52 -4.92
N ASP A 206 -0.08 -10.05 -5.79
CA ASP A 206 1.33 -10.23 -5.46
C ASP A 206 2.07 -8.89 -5.43
N VAL A 207 2.92 -8.67 -4.43
CA VAL A 207 3.70 -7.43 -4.31
C VAL A 207 4.64 -7.19 -5.50
N ARG A 208 5.13 -8.27 -6.13
CA ARG A 208 5.99 -8.18 -7.33
C ARG A 208 5.19 -7.75 -8.55
N ASP A 209 3.91 -8.16 -8.64
CA ASP A 209 3.02 -7.68 -9.69
C ASP A 209 2.66 -6.21 -9.48
N VAL A 210 2.48 -5.79 -8.22
CA VAL A 210 2.34 -4.36 -7.89
C VAL A 210 3.58 -3.60 -8.31
N ALA A 211 4.79 -4.08 -7.99
CA ALA A 211 6.04 -3.45 -8.41
C ALA A 211 6.15 -3.36 -9.94
N ARG A 212 5.89 -4.46 -10.64
CA ARG A 212 5.85 -4.49 -12.10
C ARG A 212 4.81 -3.52 -12.68
N GLY A 213 3.65 -3.38 -12.00
CA GLY A 213 2.62 -2.41 -12.36
C GLY A 213 3.13 -0.96 -12.33
N HIS A 214 3.99 -0.61 -11.38
CA HIS A 214 4.65 0.69 -11.35
C HIS A 214 5.54 0.91 -12.58
N ILE A 215 6.31 -0.10 -12.97
CA ILE A 215 7.18 -0.01 -14.16
C ILE A 215 6.34 0.10 -15.44
N CYS A 216 5.28 -0.71 -15.56
CA CYS A 216 4.36 -0.62 -16.67
C CYS A 216 3.66 0.75 -16.74
N ALA A 217 3.24 1.30 -15.60
CA ALA A 217 2.67 2.64 -15.52
C ALA A 217 3.67 3.73 -15.94
N ALA A 218 4.94 3.59 -15.55
CA ALA A 218 5.99 4.51 -16.01
C ALA A 218 6.18 4.49 -17.53
N ARG A 219 5.94 3.38 -18.19
CA ARG A 219 6.17 3.19 -19.63
C ARG A 219 4.95 3.48 -20.49
N ARG A 220 3.76 3.06 -20.04
CA ARG A 220 2.53 3.01 -20.83
C ARG A 220 1.38 3.81 -20.24
N GLY A 221 1.50 4.19 -18.96
CA GLY A 221 0.44 4.93 -18.27
C GLY A 221 0.20 6.29 -18.91
N LYS A 222 -1.05 6.71 -18.96
CA LYS A 222 -1.45 8.03 -19.45
C LYS A 222 -1.42 9.04 -18.32
N THR A 223 -0.94 10.23 -18.58
CA THR A 223 -0.88 11.34 -17.62
C THR A 223 -2.26 11.64 -17.06
N GLY A 224 -2.35 11.79 -15.74
CA GLY A 224 -3.61 12.06 -15.03
C GLY A 224 -4.53 10.84 -14.86
N GLU A 225 -4.14 9.66 -15.35
CA GLU A 225 -4.95 8.45 -15.22
C GLU A 225 -4.58 7.63 -13.99
N LEU A 226 -5.60 6.96 -13.44
CA LEU A 226 -5.50 6.03 -12.34
C LEU A 226 -5.47 4.59 -12.86
N TYR A 227 -4.71 3.72 -12.21
CA TYR A 227 -4.64 2.29 -12.54
C TYR A 227 -4.71 1.44 -11.26
N VAL A 228 -5.78 0.66 -11.12
CA VAL A 228 -5.92 -0.31 -10.03
C VAL A 228 -4.95 -1.48 -10.25
N LEU A 229 -4.05 -1.68 -9.30
CA LEU A 229 -3.13 -2.82 -9.28
C LEU A 229 -3.65 -3.88 -8.32
N GLY A 230 -4.59 -4.67 -8.79
CA GLY A 230 -5.25 -5.76 -8.08
C GLY A 230 -5.29 -7.02 -8.93
N ASN A 231 -5.61 -8.17 -8.33
CA ASN A 231 -5.72 -9.43 -9.06
C ASN A 231 -7.06 -10.12 -8.79
N ARG A 232 -7.26 -10.69 -7.60
CA ARG A 232 -8.41 -11.54 -7.31
C ARG A 232 -9.23 -11.03 -6.14
N ASN A 233 -10.53 -10.82 -6.36
CA ASN A 233 -11.49 -10.52 -5.32
C ASN A 233 -11.82 -11.79 -4.53
N ILE A 234 -11.62 -11.80 -3.22
CA ILE A 234 -11.82 -12.96 -2.34
C ILE A 234 -12.60 -12.51 -1.11
N ALA A 235 -13.64 -13.26 -0.72
CA ALA A 235 -14.32 -13.04 0.55
C ALA A 235 -13.37 -13.35 1.73
N MET A 236 -13.51 -12.63 2.84
CA MET A 236 -12.59 -12.79 3.98
C MET A 236 -12.55 -14.23 4.50
N ASP A 237 -13.70 -14.91 4.57
CA ASP A 237 -13.77 -16.33 4.96
C ASP A 237 -12.94 -17.22 4.05
N ASP A 238 -13.02 -17.01 2.73
CA ASP A 238 -12.29 -17.79 1.74
C ASP A 238 -10.80 -17.46 1.76
N PHE A 239 -10.44 -16.21 2.05
CA PHE A 239 -9.05 -15.81 2.23
C PHE A 239 -8.43 -16.50 3.47
N VAL A 240 -9.13 -16.51 4.61
CA VAL A 240 -8.67 -17.24 5.80
C VAL A 240 -8.50 -18.74 5.50
N ARG A 241 -9.48 -19.36 4.83
CA ARG A 241 -9.36 -20.78 4.43
C ARG A 241 -8.18 -21.04 3.49
N LEU A 242 -7.93 -20.11 2.55
CA LEU A 242 -6.79 -20.19 1.64
C LEU A 242 -5.46 -20.16 2.41
N VAL A 243 -5.27 -19.18 3.32
CA VAL A 243 -4.06 -19.08 4.14
C VAL A 243 -3.88 -20.34 5.00
N CYS A 244 -4.94 -20.82 5.65
CA CYS A 244 -4.87 -22.04 6.48
C CYS A 244 -4.49 -23.28 5.65
N ARG A 245 -5.10 -23.48 4.48
CA ARG A 245 -4.80 -24.59 3.57
C ARG A 245 -3.33 -24.59 3.15
N VAL A 246 -2.86 -23.42 2.69
CA VAL A 246 -1.47 -23.26 2.25
C VAL A 246 -0.48 -23.45 3.42
N ALA A 247 -0.84 -22.99 4.61
CA ALA A 247 -0.03 -23.16 5.80
C ALA A 247 -0.08 -24.57 6.42
N GLY A 248 -0.97 -25.44 5.96
CA GLY A 248 -1.18 -26.79 6.53
C GLY A 248 -1.75 -26.76 7.95
N ILE A 249 -2.55 -25.73 8.30
CA ILE A 249 -3.18 -25.59 9.62
C ILE A 249 -4.69 -25.76 9.53
N ASP A 250 -5.34 -26.12 10.66
CA ASP A 250 -6.80 -26.27 10.71
C ASP A 250 -7.49 -24.93 10.42
N GLY A 251 -8.16 -24.85 9.28
CA GLY A 251 -8.86 -23.67 8.77
C GLY A 251 -10.30 -23.53 9.25
N ARG A 252 -10.70 -24.24 10.31
CA ARG A 252 -12.05 -24.09 10.85
C ARG A 252 -12.23 -22.69 11.44
N ILE A 253 -13.15 -21.94 10.85
CA ILE A 253 -13.66 -20.69 11.44
C ILE A 253 -14.54 -21.09 12.62
N VAL A 254 -14.07 -20.79 13.82
CA VAL A 254 -14.76 -21.22 15.04
C VAL A 254 -15.96 -20.32 15.36
N PHE A 255 -15.89 -19.04 15.04
CA PHE A 255 -16.92 -18.07 15.37
C PHE A 255 -17.18 -17.07 14.25
N LYS A 256 -18.46 -16.75 14.01
CA LYS A 256 -18.87 -15.56 13.25
C LYS A 256 -19.22 -14.46 14.24
N VAL A 257 -18.45 -13.40 14.24
CA VAL A 257 -18.65 -12.27 15.15
C VAL A 257 -19.45 -11.18 14.44
N PRO A 258 -20.60 -10.75 14.98
CA PRO A 258 -21.33 -9.61 14.44
C PRO A 258 -20.50 -8.34 14.49
N VAL A 259 -20.48 -7.57 13.38
CA VAL A 259 -19.71 -6.32 13.28
C VAL A 259 -19.98 -5.32 14.42
N PRO A 260 -21.24 -5.11 14.89
CA PRO A 260 -21.49 -4.23 16.02
C PRO A 260 -20.74 -4.64 17.30
N LEU A 261 -20.68 -5.95 17.58
CA LEU A 261 -19.98 -6.46 18.76
C LEU A 261 -18.47 -6.26 18.65
N MET A 262 -17.90 -6.46 17.45
CA MET A 262 -16.49 -6.17 17.19
C MET A 262 -16.18 -4.68 17.40
N LYS A 263 -17.04 -3.77 16.92
CA LYS A 263 -16.87 -2.33 17.12
C LYS A 263 -16.88 -1.93 18.59
N ILE A 264 -17.75 -2.51 19.41
CA ILE A 264 -17.78 -2.25 20.87
C ILE A 264 -16.47 -2.73 21.51
N GLY A 265 -16.03 -3.95 21.22
CA GLY A 265 -14.78 -4.49 21.77
C GLY A 265 -13.56 -3.66 21.36
N THR A 266 -13.46 -3.29 20.09
CA THR A 266 -12.35 -2.47 19.60
C THR A 266 -12.39 -1.03 20.10
N ALA A 267 -13.57 -0.47 20.42
CA ALA A 267 -13.69 0.83 21.05
C ALA A 267 -13.08 0.83 22.46
N ALA A 268 -13.31 -0.22 23.25
CA ALA A 268 -12.70 -0.37 24.56
C ALA A 268 -11.17 -0.49 24.46
N LEU A 269 -10.66 -1.27 23.49
CA LEU A 269 -9.21 -1.38 23.23
C LEU A 269 -8.60 -0.04 22.80
N SER A 270 -9.27 0.71 21.92
CA SER A 270 -8.82 2.03 21.49
C SER A 270 -8.77 3.01 22.67
N TRP A 271 -9.80 3.03 23.50
CA TRP A 271 -9.82 3.87 24.71
C TRP A 271 -8.64 3.56 25.64
N LEU A 272 -8.36 2.26 25.86
CA LEU A 272 -7.22 1.81 26.66
C LEU A 272 -5.89 2.26 26.04
N SER A 273 -5.76 2.19 24.72
CA SER A 273 -4.58 2.64 23.98
C SER A 273 -4.38 4.14 24.12
N ASP A 274 -5.44 4.93 24.01
CA ASP A 274 -5.37 6.40 24.04
C ASP A 274 -5.06 6.94 25.45
N HIS A 275 -5.54 6.29 26.51
CA HIS A 275 -5.49 6.84 27.85
C HIS A 275 -4.48 6.13 28.77
N VAL A 276 -4.18 4.85 28.52
CA VAL A 276 -3.37 4.04 29.44
C VAL A 276 -2.10 3.54 28.80
N THR A 277 -2.18 2.74 27.73
CA THR A 277 -1.02 2.00 27.23
C THR A 277 -0.15 2.82 26.29
N ARG A 278 -0.70 3.81 25.59
CA ARG A 278 -0.05 4.58 24.53
C ARG A 278 0.60 3.70 23.44
N ARG A 279 0.09 2.47 23.29
CA ARG A 279 0.54 1.49 22.29
C ARG A 279 -0.60 1.22 21.30
N PRO A 280 -0.28 0.86 20.04
CA PRO A 280 -1.31 0.51 19.06
C PRO A 280 -2.22 -0.60 19.59
N PRO A 281 -3.56 -0.44 19.48
CA PRO A 281 -4.51 -1.52 19.79
C PRO A 281 -4.42 -2.61 18.72
N LEU A 282 -4.96 -3.80 19.01
CA LEU A 282 -5.07 -4.88 18.02
C LEU A 282 -5.89 -4.47 16.80
N SER A 283 -6.91 -3.66 16.99
CA SER A 283 -7.75 -3.08 15.94
C SER A 283 -8.55 -1.90 16.50
N THR A 284 -9.14 -1.10 15.61
CA THR A 284 -9.98 0.06 15.95
C THR A 284 -11.38 -0.12 15.37
N PRO A 285 -12.41 0.59 15.90
CA PRO A 285 -13.75 0.57 15.31
C PRO A 285 -13.78 1.01 13.84
N VAL A 286 -12.92 1.95 13.49
CA VAL A 286 -12.77 2.47 12.12
C VAL A 286 -12.20 1.40 11.18
N GLU A 287 -11.19 0.67 11.65
CA GLU A 287 -10.60 -0.43 10.89
C GLU A 287 -11.60 -1.56 10.67
N ILE A 288 -12.35 -1.95 11.71
CA ILE A 288 -13.43 -2.94 11.59
C ILE A 288 -14.49 -2.46 10.59
N ALA A 289 -14.87 -1.18 10.62
CA ALA A 289 -15.83 -0.63 9.68
C ALA A 289 -15.32 -0.69 8.24
N TYR A 290 -14.03 -0.42 8.01
CA TYR A 290 -13.40 -0.52 6.70
C TYR A 290 -13.26 -1.99 6.24
N ALA A 291 -12.70 -2.85 7.08
CA ALA A 291 -12.47 -4.27 6.77
C ALA A 291 -13.76 -5.08 6.57
N SER A 292 -14.90 -4.61 7.14
CA SER A 292 -16.21 -5.25 6.96
C SER A 292 -16.87 -4.95 5.61
N GLN A 293 -16.28 -4.11 4.77
CA GLN A 293 -16.75 -3.83 3.43
C GLN A 293 -16.18 -4.85 2.44
N TYR A 294 -16.82 -4.99 1.29
CA TYR A 294 -16.28 -5.76 0.17
C TYR A 294 -15.39 -4.83 -0.67
N LEU A 295 -14.10 -4.84 -0.38
CA LEU A 295 -13.08 -4.05 -1.07
C LEU A 295 -12.69 -4.76 -2.37
N TYR A 296 -13.66 -4.90 -3.24
CA TYR A 296 -13.55 -5.55 -4.55
C TYR A 296 -13.29 -4.54 -5.63
N PHE A 297 -12.28 -4.81 -6.44
CA PHE A 297 -11.82 -3.90 -7.48
C PHE A 297 -11.62 -4.63 -8.80
N ASP A 298 -11.88 -3.91 -9.90
CA ASP A 298 -11.62 -4.33 -11.26
C ASP A 298 -10.21 -3.87 -11.68
N ASN A 299 -9.46 -4.75 -12.31
CA ASN A 299 -8.11 -4.49 -12.81
C ASN A 299 -8.04 -4.44 -14.35
N THR A 300 -9.17 -4.49 -15.03
CA THR A 300 -9.24 -4.58 -16.51
C THR A 300 -8.45 -3.46 -17.19
N LYS A 301 -8.48 -2.25 -16.64
CA LYS A 301 -7.71 -1.12 -17.17
C LYS A 301 -6.21 -1.34 -17.11
N ALA A 302 -5.69 -1.85 -15.99
CA ALA A 302 -4.27 -2.18 -15.86
C ALA A 302 -3.86 -3.31 -16.83
N VAL A 303 -4.71 -4.32 -17.01
CA VAL A 303 -4.48 -5.39 -17.99
C VAL A 303 -4.43 -4.84 -19.41
N THR A 304 -5.40 -4.06 -19.80
CA THR A 304 -5.58 -3.62 -21.21
C THR A 304 -4.62 -2.49 -21.60
N GLU A 305 -4.43 -1.49 -20.74
CA GLU A 305 -3.64 -0.30 -21.07
C GLU A 305 -2.17 -0.44 -20.65
N LEU A 306 -1.88 -1.08 -19.52
CA LEU A 306 -0.50 -1.29 -19.07
C LEU A 306 0.09 -2.63 -19.54
N GLY A 307 -0.74 -3.56 -20.03
CA GLY A 307 -0.33 -4.90 -20.45
C GLY A 307 0.07 -5.77 -19.26
N MET A 308 -0.63 -5.62 -18.13
CA MET A 308 -0.37 -6.39 -16.92
C MET A 308 -0.81 -7.85 -17.07
N SER A 309 -0.01 -8.73 -16.48
CA SER A 309 -0.37 -10.10 -16.15
C SER A 309 -0.06 -10.33 -14.68
N PHE A 310 -0.81 -11.22 -14.03
CA PHE A 310 -0.72 -11.42 -12.59
C PHE A 310 -0.35 -12.86 -12.25
N ARG A 311 0.41 -13.04 -11.18
CA ARG A 311 0.79 -14.32 -10.61
C ARG A 311 -0.42 -15.02 -10.00
N ASP A 312 -0.32 -16.32 -9.86
CA ASP A 312 -1.32 -17.09 -9.10
C ASP A 312 -1.36 -16.65 -7.64
N VAL A 313 -2.56 -16.35 -7.15
CA VAL A 313 -2.78 -15.85 -5.80
C VAL A 313 -2.41 -16.89 -4.74
N GLU A 314 -2.68 -18.17 -4.98
CA GLU A 314 -2.37 -19.23 -4.02
C GLU A 314 -0.86 -19.37 -3.85
N ALA A 315 -0.10 -19.31 -4.95
CA ALA A 315 1.36 -19.32 -4.91
C ALA A 315 1.91 -18.08 -4.16
N SER A 316 1.34 -16.89 -4.39
CA SER A 316 1.75 -15.66 -3.72
C SER A 316 1.51 -15.72 -2.20
N ILE A 317 0.38 -16.29 -1.77
CA ILE A 317 0.08 -16.49 -0.34
C ILE A 317 1.01 -17.56 0.25
N ALA A 318 1.33 -18.63 -0.49
CA ALA A 318 2.27 -19.66 -0.04
C ALA A 318 3.66 -19.08 0.24
N GLU A 319 4.16 -18.23 -0.65
CA GLU A 319 5.44 -17.57 -0.46
C GLU A 319 5.41 -16.57 0.71
N SER A 320 4.30 -15.85 0.93
CA SER A 320 4.11 -14.99 2.10
C SER A 320 4.17 -15.78 3.40
N VAL A 321 3.46 -16.92 3.47
CA VAL A 321 3.47 -17.82 4.64
C VAL A 321 4.87 -18.34 4.90
N ALA A 322 5.57 -18.83 3.87
CA ALA A 322 6.94 -19.30 3.99
C ALA A 322 7.89 -18.21 4.49
N TRP A 323 7.75 -16.99 3.97
CA TRP A 323 8.52 -15.82 4.39
C TRP A 323 8.33 -15.53 5.87
N PHE A 324 7.09 -15.37 6.34
CA PHE A 324 6.82 -15.05 7.74
C PHE A 324 7.31 -16.15 8.69
N ARG A 325 7.15 -17.42 8.32
CA ARG A 325 7.71 -18.55 9.10
C ARG A 325 9.23 -18.52 9.17
N SER A 326 9.91 -18.29 8.04
CA SER A 326 11.39 -18.25 7.99
C SER A 326 11.99 -17.11 8.81
N ARG A 327 11.21 -16.07 9.09
CA ARG A 327 11.60 -14.91 9.89
C ARG A 327 11.12 -14.98 11.35
N GLY A 328 10.49 -16.08 11.76
CA GLY A 328 10.03 -16.29 13.13
C GLY A 328 8.84 -15.43 13.54
N TYR A 329 8.05 -14.96 12.59
CA TYR A 329 6.81 -14.22 12.89
C TYR A 329 5.66 -15.14 13.30
N ALA A 330 5.72 -16.43 12.95
CA ALA A 330 4.71 -17.43 13.30
C ALA A 330 5.31 -18.85 13.30
#